data_47fbbc6a569704a9a81c9921cfb9cb66
#
_entry.id   47fbbc6a569704a9a81c9921cfb9cb66
#
_cell.length_a   1.000
_cell.length_b   1.000
_cell.length_c   1.000
_cell.angle_alpha   90.00
_cell.angle_beta   90.00
_cell.angle_gamma   90.00
#
_symmetry.space_group_name_H-M   'P 1'
#
loop_
_entity.id
_entity.type
_entity.pdbx_description
1 polymer ?
#
loop_
_entity_poly.entity_id
_entity_poly.type
_entity_poly.pdbx_seq_one_letter_code
_entity_poly.pdbx_strand_id
1 'polypeptide(L)'
;MNVAVVSRDRELYRLCREILGEVTNQKWTISVGGPEEPASDADLYLWDLQAEPRQPLKDSATHLFLVNRKDLSRFRAQSETPNPNILLKPVTRATLTAFLGLAVTAHETRLSATTSLRAERDEILQCLMQTNLKLQEYDQDRTAFLARALHDFRAPLTAVSGYCGLLLSEPLGSLNKDQREVVQRMLNSAQRLSRMAAAMFQLSVGRQVKRRPDLQPGDVQACLDQALHEIAPFSEDKTIAITADFQPSPAGIYFEPGQIEQVLINILHNSCKFTPKNGTIHVNGYPHFWERRMGRSAVPAERRTKTVRTPNAYRIDICNSGPLIPVEHLSRIFEEYTSYAGGRDRSGGGLGLAICRMIISEHDGQVWAENTAEGPMISFVIPMRTEAIRAAEAGSIRNIALAEAG
;
A
#
# COMPACT_ATOMS: atom_id res chain seq x y z
N MET A 1 -23.78 -37.69 -7.20
CA MET A 1 -23.41 -38.17 -5.86
C MET A 1 -22.76 -39.54 -5.97
N ASN A 2 -21.60 -39.72 -5.40
CA ASN A 2 -20.89 -41.00 -5.36
C ASN A 2 -21.07 -41.66 -4.00
N VAL A 3 -21.55 -42.89 -3.96
CA VAL A 3 -21.78 -43.64 -2.72
C VAL A 3 -20.85 -44.84 -2.68
N ALA A 4 -20.09 -44.98 -1.62
CA ALA A 4 -19.21 -46.12 -1.37
C ALA A 4 -19.80 -47.01 -0.27
N VAL A 5 -20.07 -48.27 -0.59
CA VAL A 5 -20.50 -49.26 0.39
C VAL A 5 -19.29 -50.16 0.71
N VAL A 6 -18.79 -50.01 1.92
CA VAL A 6 -17.65 -50.78 2.43
C VAL A 6 -18.18 -51.94 3.28
N SER A 7 -18.48 -53.02 2.64
CA SER A 7 -19.05 -54.24 3.29
C SER A 7 -18.67 -55.52 2.55
N ARG A 8 -18.61 -56.62 3.26
CA ARG A 8 -18.49 -57.95 2.70
C ARG A 8 -19.87 -58.56 2.35
N ASP A 9 -20.96 -57.89 2.76
CA ASP A 9 -22.32 -58.32 2.55
C ASP A 9 -22.87 -57.83 1.20
N ARG A 10 -23.06 -58.75 0.28
CA ARG A 10 -23.64 -58.44 -1.05
C ARG A 10 -25.12 -58.06 -1.01
N GLU A 11 -25.86 -58.55 -0.01
CA GLU A 11 -27.28 -58.22 0.13
C GLU A 11 -27.43 -56.74 0.56
N LEU A 12 -26.57 -56.27 1.45
CA LEU A 12 -26.55 -54.84 1.84
C LEU A 12 -26.28 -53.93 0.65
N TYR A 13 -25.36 -54.30 -0.23
CA TYR A 13 -25.11 -53.54 -1.46
C TYR A 13 -26.35 -53.48 -2.37
N ARG A 14 -26.99 -54.64 -2.58
CA ARG A 14 -28.22 -54.72 -3.41
C ARG A 14 -29.31 -53.82 -2.82
N LEU A 15 -29.51 -53.89 -1.53
CA LEU A 15 -30.50 -53.12 -0.80
C LEU A 15 -30.22 -51.63 -0.89
N CYS A 16 -28.98 -51.19 -0.72
CA CYS A 16 -28.55 -49.79 -0.89
C CYS A 16 -28.84 -49.28 -2.32
N ARG A 17 -28.55 -50.09 -3.32
CA ARG A 17 -28.80 -49.76 -4.72
C ARG A 17 -30.26 -49.57 -5.04
N GLU A 18 -31.14 -50.43 -4.52
CA GLU A 18 -32.57 -50.32 -4.66
C GLU A 18 -33.13 -49.07 -3.99
N ILE A 19 -32.73 -48.82 -2.74
CA ILE A 19 -33.17 -47.69 -1.95
C ILE A 19 -32.71 -46.35 -2.56
N LEU A 20 -31.47 -46.24 -3.02
CA LEU A 20 -30.99 -45.03 -3.66
C LEU A 20 -31.75 -44.69 -4.93
N GLY A 21 -32.20 -45.72 -5.71
CA GLY A 21 -33.06 -45.53 -6.86
C GLY A 21 -34.47 -45.02 -6.51
N GLU A 22 -34.95 -45.27 -5.30
CA GLU A 22 -36.25 -44.78 -4.80
C GLU A 22 -36.17 -43.40 -4.12
N VAL A 23 -35.03 -43.12 -3.47
CA VAL A 23 -34.87 -41.91 -2.59
C VAL A 23 -34.40 -40.68 -3.37
N THR A 24 -33.72 -40.86 -4.52
CA THR A 24 -33.19 -39.71 -5.25
C THR A 24 -33.39 -39.85 -6.78
N ASN A 25 -33.80 -38.76 -7.43
CA ASN A 25 -33.89 -38.64 -8.86
C ASN A 25 -32.60 -38.20 -9.54
N GLN A 26 -31.55 -37.92 -8.75
CA GLN A 26 -30.25 -37.48 -9.26
C GLN A 26 -29.42 -38.66 -9.75
N LYS A 27 -28.50 -38.40 -10.72
CA LYS A 27 -27.51 -39.39 -11.12
C LYS A 27 -26.61 -39.73 -9.94
N TRP A 28 -26.55 -41.00 -9.61
CA TRP A 28 -25.69 -41.52 -8.56
C TRP A 28 -24.92 -42.74 -9.06
N THR A 29 -23.78 -42.96 -8.48
CA THR A 29 -22.93 -44.13 -8.70
C THR A 29 -22.70 -44.82 -7.36
N ILE A 30 -22.75 -46.14 -7.36
CA ILE A 30 -22.45 -46.94 -6.16
C ILE A 30 -21.24 -47.81 -6.42
N SER A 31 -20.26 -47.73 -5.54
CA SER A 31 -19.05 -48.57 -5.58
C SER A 31 -19.01 -49.51 -4.37
N VAL A 32 -18.42 -50.65 -4.54
CA VAL A 32 -18.15 -51.60 -3.45
C VAL A 32 -16.66 -51.61 -3.20
N GLY A 33 -16.28 -51.34 -1.95
CA GLY A 33 -14.91 -51.40 -1.54
C GLY A 33 -14.69 -52.42 -0.44
N GLY A 34 -13.52 -53.03 -0.41
CA GLY A 34 -13.07 -53.80 0.76
C GLY A 34 -12.63 -52.83 1.87
N PRO A 35 -12.52 -53.30 3.11
CA PRO A 35 -12.05 -52.48 4.25
C PRO A 35 -10.61 -51.96 4.08
N GLU A 36 -9.84 -52.56 3.18
CA GLU A 36 -8.43 -52.19 2.94
C GLU A 36 -8.24 -51.17 1.81
N GLU A 37 -9.20 -51.09 0.86
CA GLU A 37 -9.19 -50.12 -0.24
C GLU A 37 -10.61 -49.54 -0.46
N PRO A 38 -11.04 -48.58 0.36
CA PRO A 38 -12.27 -47.87 0.10
C PRO A 38 -12.14 -47.00 -1.17
N ALA A 39 -13.21 -46.86 -1.96
CA ALA A 39 -13.21 -45.98 -3.10
C ALA A 39 -12.82 -44.55 -2.65
N SER A 40 -11.78 -43.97 -3.26
CA SER A 40 -11.11 -42.77 -2.76
C SER A 40 -11.87 -41.46 -2.95
N ASP A 41 -12.99 -41.43 -3.69
CA ASP A 41 -13.71 -40.19 -4.01
C ASP A 41 -15.24 -40.38 -3.94
N ALA A 42 -15.74 -40.76 -2.76
CA ALA A 42 -17.17 -40.83 -2.51
C ALA A 42 -17.68 -39.64 -1.68
N ASP A 43 -18.92 -39.22 -1.96
CA ASP A 43 -19.63 -38.17 -1.21
C ASP A 43 -20.30 -38.75 0.03
N LEU A 44 -20.65 -40.05 0.00
CA LEU A 44 -21.25 -40.80 1.09
C LEU A 44 -20.57 -42.16 1.23
N TYR A 45 -20.13 -42.48 2.43
CA TYR A 45 -19.57 -43.79 2.80
C TYR A 45 -20.52 -44.52 3.73
N LEU A 46 -20.86 -45.75 3.39
CA LEU A 46 -21.58 -46.67 4.25
C LEU A 46 -20.60 -47.76 4.76
N TRP A 47 -20.24 -47.71 6.02
CA TRP A 47 -19.26 -48.56 6.63
C TRP A 47 -19.95 -49.71 7.38
N ASP A 48 -19.72 -50.96 6.94
CA ASP A 48 -20.13 -52.15 7.65
C ASP A 48 -18.93 -52.80 8.32
N LEU A 49 -18.36 -52.09 9.29
CA LEU A 49 -17.14 -52.47 9.98
C LEU A 49 -17.32 -52.36 11.49
N GLN A 50 -16.49 -53.12 12.23
CA GLN A 50 -16.43 -53.09 13.69
C GLN A 50 -15.56 -51.94 14.25
N ALA A 51 -14.77 -51.26 13.40
CA ALA A 51 -13.87 -50.18 13.76
C ALA A 51 -13.81 -49.13 12.64
N GLU A 52 -13.47 -47.90 12.99
CA GLU A 52 -13.29 -46.80 11.99
C GLU A 52 -12.13 -47.11 11.03
N PRO A 53 -12.23 -46.59 9.79
CA PRO A 53 -11.14 -46.67 8.82
C PRO A 53 -9.94 -45.86 9.29
N ARG A 54 -8.73 -46.41 9.11
CA ARG A 54 -7.46 -45.79 9.51
C ARG A 54 -6.90 -44.79 8.50
N GLN A 55 -7.57 -44.55 7.36
CA GLN A 55 -7.10 -43.64 6.32
C GLN A 55 -7.86 -42.32 6.36
N PRO A 56 -7.17 -41.19 6.10
CA PRO A 56 -7.82 -39.89 5.99
C PRO A 56 -8.78 -39.89 4.76
N LEU A 57 -10.06 -39.78 5.03
CA LEU A 57 -11.10 -39.69 4.04
C LEU A 57 -11.42 -38.22 3.78
N LYS A 58 -12.04 -37.91 2.64
CA LYS A 58 -12.43 -36.56 2.26
C LYS A 58 -13.24 -35.90 3.38
N ASP A 59 -12.77 -34.81 3.96
CA ASP A 59 -13.40 -34.09 5.07
C ASP A 59 -14.85 -33.66 4.81
N SER A 60 -15.25 -33.57 3.56
CA SER A 60 -16.61 -33.18 3.12
C SER A 60 -17.57 -34.36 2.95
N ALA A 61 -17.09 -35.61 3.05
CA ALA A 61 -17.92 -36.78 2.85
C ALA A 61 -18.79 -37.10 4.10
N THR A 62 -19.98 -37.66 3.87
CA THR A 62 -20.84 -38.13 4.94
C THR A 62 -20.53 -39.59 5.25
N HIS A 63 -20.29 -39.90 6.52
CA HIS A 63 -19.99 -41.27 6.95
C HIS A 63 -21.16 -41.86 7.74
N LEU A 64 -21.67 -43.04 7.31
CA LEU A 64 -22.67 -43.82 8.01
C LEU A 64 -22.05 -45.13 8.46
N PHE A 65 -22.16 -45.48 9.73
CA PHE A 65 -21.58 -46.68 10.30
C PHE A 65 -22.68 -47.66 10.70
N LEU A 66 -22.58 -48.90 10.22
CA LEU A 66 -23.44 -50.00 10.60
C LEU A 66 -22.76 -50.78 11.73
N VAL A 67 -23.25 -50.69 12.96
CA VAL A 67 -22.62 -51.22 14.14
C VAL A 67 -23.54 -52.22 14.84
N ASN A 68 -23.01 -53.37 15.29
CA ASN A 68 -23.78 -54.27 16.13
C ASN A 68 -24.04 -53.64 17.50
N ARG A 69 -25.19 -53.91 18.08
CA ARG A 69 -25.57 -53.39 19.40
C ARG A 69 -24.54 -53.77 20.50
N LYS A 70 -23.91 -54.92 20.38
CA LYS A 70 -22.87 -55.36 21.34
C LYS A 70 -21.58 -54.58 21.24
N ASP A 71 -21.25 -54.03 20.08
CA ASP A 71 -20.00 -53.35 19.78
C ASP A 71 -20.10 -51.80 19.89
N LEU A 72 -21.30 -51.26 20.16
CA LEU A 72 -21.58 -49.83 20.16
C LEU A 72 -20.71 -49.04 21.15
N SER A 73 -20.54 -49.56 22.38
CA SER A 73 -19.76 -48.89 23.41
C SER A 73 -18.27 -48.84 23.04
N ARG A 74 -17.76 -49.90 22.44
CA ARG A 74 -16.39 -50.01 21.97
C ARG A 74 -16.15 -49.10 20.77
N PHE A 75 -17.08 -49.04 19.81
CA PHE A 75 -17.01 -48.19 18.66
C PHE A 75 -16.97 -46.72 19.07
N ARG A 76 -17.87 -46.26 19.99
CA ARG A 76 -17.88 -44.89 20.48
C ARG A 76 -16.63 -44.48 21.24
N ALA A 77 -16.01 -45.38 21.95
CA ALA A 77 -14.74 -45.14 22.66
C ALA A 77 -13.52 -45.01 21.72
N GLN A 78 -13.61 -45.58 20.52
CA GLN A 78 -12.53 -45.62 19.52
C GLN A 78 -12.74 -44.64 18.37
N SER A 79 -13.96 -44.01 18.26
CA SER A 79 -14.28 -43.11 17.20
C SER A 79 -13.59 -41.75 17.38
N GLU A 80 -12.85 -41.33 16.40
CA GLU A 80 -12.23 -39.99 16.33
C GLU A 80 -13.19 -38.93 15.78
N THR A 81 -14.30 -39.37 15.18
CA THR A 81 -15.32 -38.46 14.63
C THR A 81 -16.26 -37.94 15.72
N PRO A 82 -16.40 -36.61 15.92
CA PRO A 82 -17.41 -36.09 16.83
C PRO A 82 -18.83 -36.36 16.29
N ASN A 83 -19.62 -37.13 17.04
CA ASN A 83 -21.00 -37.53 16.67
C ASN A 83 -21.13 -38.32 15.35
N PRO A 84 -20.54 -39.55 15.28
CA PRO A 84 -20.66 -40.39 14.08
C PRO A 84 -22.11 -40.79 13.83
N ASN A 85 -22.55 -40.77 12.56
CA ASN A 85 -23.85 -41.28 12.18
C ASN A 85 -23.84 -42.84 12.28
N ILE A 86 -24.53 -43.38 13.27
CA ILE A 86 -24.53 -44.83 13.57
C ILE A 86 -25.91 -45.41 13.36
N LEU A 87 -26.00 -46.51 12.63
CA LEU A 87 -27.20 -47.31 12.48
C LEU A 87 -26.92 -48.71 13.08
N LEU A 88 -27.81 -49.14 13.99
CA LEU A 88 -27.62 -50.42 14.70
C LEU A 88 -28.14 -51.57 13.85
N LYS A 89 -27.39 -52.69 13.84
CA LYS A 89 -27.82 -53.98 13.25
C LYS A 89 -28.72 -54.75 14.24
N PRO A 90 -29.71 -55.51 13.70
CA PRO A 90 -30.02 -55.78 12.28
C PRO A 90 -30.64 -54.54 11.60
N VAL A 91 -30.20 -54.26 10.35
CA VAL A 91 -30.67 -53.16 9.56
C VAL A 91 -31.92 -53.60 8.80
N THR A 92 -33.02 -52.87 8.95
CA THR A 92 -34.23 -53.07 8.15
C THR A 92 -34.26 -52.12 6.91
N ARG A 93 -35.00 -52.50 5.87
CA ARG A 93 -35.17 -51.63 4.69
C ARG A 93 -35.63 -50.24 5.10
N ALA A 94 -36.62 -50.14 6.00
CA ALA A 94 -37.18 -48.87 6.46
C ALA A 94 -36.15 -47.99 7.17
N THR A 95 -35.31 -48.53 8.05
CA THR A 95 -34.29 -47.77 8.75
C THR A 95 -33.17 -47.33 7.80
N LEU A 96 -32.78 -48.16 6.86
CA LEU A 96 -31.77 -47.78 5.88
C LEU A 96 -32.26 -46.73 4.90
N THR A 97 -33.53 -46.82 4.48
CA THR A 97 -34.18 -45.81 3.63
C THR A 97 -34.22 -44.46 4.32
N ALA A 98 -34.60 -44.40 5.59
CA ALA A 98 -34.63 -43.16 6.34
C ALA A 98 -33.21 -42.53 6.47
N PHE A 99 -32.17 -43.34 6.75
CA PHE A 99 -30.82 -42.86 6.86
C PHE A 99 -30.21 -42.37 5.54
N LEU A 100 -30.39 -43.15 4.48
CA LEU A 100 -29.92 -42.74 3.15
C LEU A 100 -30.70 -41.52 2.64
N GLY A 101 -31.98 -41.40 2.91
CA GLY A 101 -32.77 -40.23 2.60
C GLY A 101 -32.25 -38.97 3.27
N LEU A 102 -31.99 -39.02 4.58
CA LEU A 102 -31.36 -37.90 5.31
C LEU A 102 -29.99 -37.53 4.77
N ALA A 103 -29.14 -38.50 4.43
CA ALA A 103 -27.81 -38.25 3.89
C ALA A 103 -27.90 -37.61 2.49
N VAL A 104 -28.80 -38.07 1.63
CA VAL A 104 -29.01 -37.47 0.31
C VAL A 104 -29.52 -36.05 0.43
N THR A 105 -30.52 -35.79 1.26
CA THR A 105 -31.06 -34.44 1.49
C THR A 105 -29.99 -33.50 2.05
N ALA A 106 -29.18 -33.96 3.00
CA ALA A 106 -28.08 -33.16 3.54
C ALA A 106 -27.01 -32.85 2.49
N HIS A 107 -26.70 -33.79 1.59
CA HIS A 107 -25.78 -33.57 0.49
C HIS A 107 -26.32 -32.54 -0.53
N GLU A 108 -27.57 -32.68 -0.93
CA GLU A 108 -28.27 -31.73 -1.83
C GLU A 108 -28.32 -30.31 -1.25
N THR A 109 -28.63 -30.19 0.02
CA THR A 109 -28.66 -28.88 0.71
C THR A 109 -27.25 -28.24 0.75
N ARG A 110 -26.22 -29.01 1.02
CA ARG A 110 -24.82 -28.52 0.97
C ARG A 110 -24.44 -28.05 -0.44
N LEU A 111 -24.79 -28.84 -1.46
CA LEU A 111 -24.44 -28.53 -2.83
C LEU A 111 -25.14 -27.23 -3.30
N SER A 112 -26.42 -27.06 -2.97
CA SER A 112 -27.17 -25.85 -3.29
C SER A 112 -26.62 -24.62 -2.55
N ALA A 113 -26.28 -24.74 -1.26
CA ALA A 113 -25.69 -23.67 -0.50
C ALA A 113 -24.31 -23.23 -1.03
N THR A 114 -23.47 -24.20 -1.41
CA THR A 114 -22.13 -23.88 -1.97
C THR A 114 -22.22 -23.23 -3.35
N THR A 115 -23.17 -23.62 -4.18
CA THR A 115 -23.39 -23.00 -5.50
C THR A 115 -23.95 -21.58 -5.37
N SER A 116 -24.89 -21.35 -4.45
CA SER A 116 -25.42 -20.01 -4.15
C SER A 116 -24.33 -19.06 -3.65
N LEU A 117 -23.50 -19.49 -2.68
CA LEU A 117 -22.41 -18.68 -2.15
C LEU A 117 -21.34 -18.36 -3.22
N ARG A 118 -21.07 -19.29 -4.13
CA ARG A 118 -20.15 -19.02 -5.26
C ARG A 118 -20.73 -17.98 -6.21
N ALA A 119 -22.01 -18.10 -6.57
CA ALA A 119 -22.67 -17.14 -7.45
C ALA A 119 -22.67 -15.73 -6.83
N GLU A 120 -23.01 -15.60 -5.55
CA GLU A 120 -23.01 -14.34 -4.83
C GLU A 120 -21.59 -13.71 -4.76
N ARG A 121 -20.58 -14.54 -4.47
CA ARG A 121 -19.17 -14.11 -4.50
C ARG A 121 -18.76 -13.58 -5.87
N ASP A 122 -19.12 -14.29 -6.93
CA ASP A 122 -18.74 -13.95 -8.30
C ASP A 122 -19.44 -12.65 -8.75
N GLU A 123 -20.69 -12.43 -8.34
CA GLU A 123 -21.42 -11.17 -8.55
C GLU A 123 -20.76 -9.99 -7.83
N ILE A 124 -20.38 -10.17 -6.56
CA ILE A 124 -19.66 -9.15 -5.78
C ILE A 124 -18.32 -8.82 -6.44
N LEU A 125 -17.57 -9.83 -6.89
CA LEU A 125 -16.28 -9.62 -7.57
C LEU A 125 -16.46 -8.84 -8.87
N GLN A 126 -17.48 -9.15 -9.67
CA GLN A 126 -17.79 -8.40 -10.90
C GLN A 126 -18.15 -6.94 -10.58
N CYS A 127 -18.99 -6.70 -9.58
CA CYS A 127 -19.35 -5.37 -9.15
C CYS A 127 -18.13 -4.55 -8.68
N LEU A 128 -17.24 -5.17 -7.90
CA LEU A 128 -15.99 -4.55 -7.44
C LEU A 128 -15.04 -4.22 -8.62
N MET A 129 -14.91 -5.13 -9.59
CA MET A 129 -14.11 -4.89 -10.80
C MET A 129 -14.65 -3.72 -11.62
N GLN A 130 -15.96 -3.69 -11.87
CA GLN A 130 -16.60 -2.60 -12.61
C GLN A 130 -16.47 -1.26 -11.90
N THR A 131 -16.64 -1.24 -10.58
CA THR A 131 -16.48 -0.02 -9.77
C THR A 131 -15.03 0.47 -9.81
N ASN A 132 -14.06 -0.44 -9.75
CA ASN A 132 -12.64 -0.11 -9.81
C ASN A 132 -12.26 0.47 -11.18
N LEU A 133 -12.77 -0.11 -12.28
CA LEU A 133 -12.57 0.42 -13.63
C LEU A 133 -13.13 1.84 -13.77
N LYS A 134 -14.37 2.09 -13.31
CA LYS A 134 -14.97 3.44 -13.32
C LYS A 134 -14.17 4.44 -12.50
N LEU A 135 -13.62 4.01 -11.36
CA LEU A 135 -12.76 4.85 -10.53
C LEU A 135 -11.46 5.21 -11.25
N GLN A 136 -10.86 4.27 -11.96
CA GLN A 136 -9.66 4.48 -12.77
C GLN A 136 -9.93 5.43 -13.95
N GLU A 137 -11.03 5.25 -14.66
CA GLU A 137 -11.46 6.16 -15.74
C GLU A 137 -11.68 7.57 -15.22
N TYR A 138 -12.42 7.73 -14.13
CA TYR A 138 -12.65 9.04 -13.50
C TYR A 138 -11.34 9.73 -13.08
N ASP A 139 -10.42 8.99 -12.51
CA ASP A 139 -9.12 9.50 -12.11
C ASP A 139 -8.26 9.93 -13.32
N GLN A 140 -8.26 9.13 -14.41
CA GLN A 140 -7.57 9.48 -15.65
C GLN A 140 -8.14 10.77 -16.28
N ASP A 141 -9.46 10.88 -16.37
CA ASP A 141 -10.13 12.07 -16.89
C ASP A 141 -9.82 13.30 -16.05
N ARG A 142 -9.84 13.17 -14.73
CA ARG A 142 -9.46 14.24 -13.80
C ARG A 142 -8.02 14.70 -14.02
N THR A 143 -7.09 13.76 -14.19
CA THR A 143 -5.68 14.09 -14.42
C THR A 143 -5.47 14.76 -15.76
N ALA A 144 -6.09 14.24 -16.82
CA ALA A 144 -6.05 14.84 -18.16
C ALA A 144 -6.66 16.24 -18.19
N PHE A 145 -7.75 16.45 -17.44
CA PHE A 145 -8.36 17.78 -17.28
C PHE A 145 -7.40 18.75 -16.60
N LEU A 146 -6.79 18.35 -15.46
CA LEU A 146 -5.84 19.18 -14.72
C LEU A 146 -4.59 19.50 -15.54
N ALA A 147 -4.07 18.54 -16.32
CA ALA A 147 -2.94 18.75 -17.21
C ALA A 147 -3.23 19.83 -18.27
N ARG A 148 -4.41 19.74 -18.90
CA ARG A 148 -4.83 20.74 -19.89
C ARG A 148 -5.04 22.12 -19.26
N ALA A 149 -5.76 22.20 -18.16
CA ALA A 149 -6.00 23.44 -17.45
C ALA A 149 -4.69 24.13 -17.04
N LEU A 150 -3.69 23.36 -16.57
CA LEU A 150 -2.39 23.91 -16.21
C LEU A 150 -1.59 24.42 -17.40
N HIS A 151 -1.63 23.69 -18.51
CA HIS A 151 -1.03 24.16 -19.74
C HIS A 151 -1.63 25.52 -20.15
N ASP A 152 -2.96 25.64 -20.08
CA ASP A 152 -3.69 26.84 -20.45
C ASP A 152 -3.47 28.01 -19.46
N PHE A 153 -3.18 27.72 -18.19
CA PHE A 153 -2.75 28.74 -17.22
C PHE A 153 -1.30 29.19 -17.39
N ARG A 154 -0.41 28.29 -17.81
CA ARG A 154 1.02 28.61 -17.94
C ARG A 154 1.28 29.70 -18.97
N ALA A 155 0.62 29.66 -20.12
CA ALA A 155 0.82 30.60 -21.20
C ALA A 155 0.52 32.07 -20.77
N PRO A 156 -0.68 32.41 -20.22
CA PRO A 156 -0.97 33.76 -19.78
C PRO A 156 -0.10 34.22 -18.60
N LEU A 157 0.24 33.30 -17.66
CA LEU A 157 1.13 33.66 -16.54
C LEU A 157 2.55 33.96 -17.01
N THR A 158 3.05 33.27 -18.02
CA THR A 158 4.35 33.55 -18.62
C THR A 158 4.32 34.88 -19.34
N ALA A 159 3.25 35.19 -20.07
CA ALA A 159 3.09 36.49 -20.73
C ALA A 159 3.05 37.64 -19.72
N VAL A 160 2.25 37.53 -18.65
CA VAL A 160 2.18 38.56 -17.59
C VAL A 160 3.54 38.75 -16.94
N SER A 161 4.27 37.63 -16.61
CA SER A 161 5.62 37.71 -16.04
C SER A 161 6.59 38.41 -17.01
N GLY A 162 6.51 38.09 -18.30
CA GLY A 162 7.33 38.73 -19.34
C GLY A 162 7.06 40.24 -19.43
N TYR A 163 5.78 40.67 -19.44
CA TYR A 163 5.43 42.10 -19.48
C TYR A 163 5.90 42.83 -18.21
N CYS A 164 5.75 42.23 -17.03
CA CYS A 164 6.28 42.80 -15.80
C CYS A 164 7.82 42.93 -15.85
N GLY A 165 8.52 41.93 -16.38
CA GLY A 165 9.97 41.94 -16.56
C GLY A 165 10.41 43.08 -17.53
N LEU A 166 9.73 43.22 -18.66
CA LEU A 166 9.97 44.30 -19.62
C LEU A 166 9.77 45.70 -18.99
N LEU A 167 8.71 45.88 -18.19
CA LEU A 167 8.48 47.15 -17.50
C LEU A 167 9.59 47.42 -16.45
N LEU A 168 10.03 46.43 -15.71
CA LEU A 168 11.07 46.54 -14.68
C LEU A 168 12.47 46.80 -15.26
N SER A 169 12.76 46.33 -16.47
CA SER A 169 14.02 46.58 -17.19
C SER A 169 14.03 47.93 -17.90
N GLU A 170 12.92 48.69 -17.86
CA GLU A 170 12.77 50.08 -18.34
C GLU A 170 13.02 50.37 -19.84
N PRO A 171 12.91 49.43 -20.79
CA PRO A 171 13.11 49.73 -22.21
C PRO A 171 11.96 50.61 -22.77
N LEU A 172 10.82 50.71 -22.07
CA LEU A 172 9.65 51.50 -22.44
C LEU A 172 9.56 52.83 -21.70
N GLY A 173 10.57 53.18 -20.90
CA GLY A 173 10.64 54.36 -20.09
C GLY A 173 10.84 54.06 -18.61
N SER A 174 11.35 55.05 -17.86
CA SER A 174 11.64 54.86 -16.42
C SER A 174 10.34 54.82 -15.61
N LEU A 175 10.28 53.87 -14.66
CA LEU A 175 9.21 53.75 -13.68
C LEU A 175 9.51 54.63 -12.45
N ASN A 176 8.50 55.30 -11.92
CA ASN A 176 8.62 55.90 -10.60
C ASN A 176 8.63 54.82 -9.53
N LYS A 177 8.99 55.19 -8.28
CA LYS A 177 9.17 54.22 -7.15
C LYS A 177 7.89 53.41 -6.91
N ASP A 178 6.73 54.07 -6.91
CA ASP A 178 5.45 53.37 -6.61
C ASP A 178 5.04 52.43 -7.74
N GLN A 179 5.25 52.84 -8.98
CA GLN A 179 5.00 52.01 -10.17
C GLN A 179 5.89 50.79 -10.17
N ARG A 180 7.17 50.95 -9.88
CA ARG A 180 8.14 49.83 -9.77
C ARG A 180 7.69 48.84 -8.70
N GLU A 181 7.28 49.33 -7.52
CA GLU A 181 6.78 48.46 -6.45
C GLU A 181 5.54 47.70 -6.86
N VAL A 182 4.57 48.33 -7.52
CA VAL A 182 3.35 47.65 -8.00
C VAL A 182 3.68 46.59 -9.03
N VAL A 183 4.52 46.90 -10.04
CA VAL A 183 4.93 45.94 -11.06
C VAL A 183 5.68 44.75 -10.44
N GLN A 184 6.54 45.01 -9.47
CA GLN A 184 7.25 43.92 -8.75
C GLN A 184 6.27 43.03 -7.99
N ARG A 185 5.25 43.58 -7.33
CA ARG A 185 4.19 42.81 -6.66
C ARG A 185 3.38 41.97 -7.65
N MET A 186 3.11 42.51 -8.85
CA MET A 186 2.41 41.77 -9.93
C MET A 186 3.26 40.59 -10.40
N LEU A 187 4.56 40.80 -10.66
CA LEU A 187 5.51 39.73 -11.05
C LEU A 187 5.56 38.60 -10.03
N ASN A 188 5.74 38.96 -8.75
CA ASN A 188 5.77 38.00 -7.65
C ASN A 188 4.47 37.19 -7.55
N SER A 189 3.30 37.84 -7.80
CA SER A 189 2.00 37.18 -7.78
C SER A 189 1.84 36.19 -8.95
N ALA A 190 2.25 36.59 -10.16
CA ALA A 190 2.22 35.72 -11.34
C ALA A 190 3.13 34.48 -11.17
N GLN A 191 4.35 34.68 -10.69
CA GLN A 191 5.30 33.59 -10.39
C GLN A 191 4.74 32.66 -9.31
N ARG A 192 4.10 33.20 -8.27
CA ARG A 192 3.43 32.42 -7.22
C ARG A 192 2.33 31.54 -7.80
N LEU A 193 1.44 32.09 -8.64
CA LEU A 193 0.38 31.34 -9.29
C LEU A 193 0.94 30.21 -10.18
N SER A 194 2.02 30.49 -10.93
CA SER A 194 2.69 29.50 -11.75
C SER A 194 3.23 28.32 -10.92
N ARG A 195 3.90 28.63 -9.78
CA ARG A 195 4.39 27.59 -8.87
C ARG A 195 3.26 26.77 -8.22
N MET A 196 2.16 27.43 -7.81
CA MET A 196 1.00 26.72 -7.25
C MET A 196 0.36 25.79 -8.28
N ALA A 197 0.21 26.24 -9.52
CA ALA A 197 -0.32 25.44 -10.60
C ALA A 197 0.55 24.19 -10.85
N ALA A 198 1.87 24.36 -10.96
CA ALA A 198 2.81 23.25 -11.14
C ALA A 198 2.76 22.24 -9.97
N ALA A 199 2.71 22.74 -8.73
CA ALA A 199 2.60 21.93 -7.53
C ALA A 199 1.32 21.07 -7.49
N MET A 200 0.19 21.69 -7.86
CA MET A 200 -1.11 21.01 -7.91
C MET A 200 -1.12 19.88 -8.95
N PHE A 201 -0.44 20.07 -10.07
CA PHE A 201 -0.28 19.04 -11.08
C PHE A 201 0.58 17.87 -10.59
N GLN A 202 1.75 18.15 -10.01
CA GLN A 202 2.63 17.13 -9.47
C GLN A 202 1.89 16.22 -8.47
N LEU A 203 1.13 16.81 -7.54
CA LEU A 203 0.34 16.04 -6.57
C LEU A 203 -0.79 15.22 -7.22
N SER A 204 -1.41 15.73 -8.28
CA SER A 204 -2.49 15.04 -8.98
C SER A 204 -1.98 13.84 -9.80
N VAL A 205 -0.84 13.99 -10.47
CA VAL A 205 -0.21 12.93 -11.27
C VAL A 205 0.50 11.90 -10.39
N GLY A 206 1.20 12.35 -9.34
CA GLY A 206 1.94 11.46 -8.44
C GLY A 206 1.06 10.48 -7.66
N ARG A 207 -0.23 10.78 -7.47
CA ARG A 207 -1.18 9.86 -6.85
C ARG A 207 -1.59 8.68 -7.74
N GLN A 208 -1.56 8.84 -9.05
CA GLN A 208 -2.09 7.85 -10.00
C GLN A 208 -1.05 6.91 -10.55
N VAL A 209 0.09 7.44 -10.87
CA VAL A 209 1.21 6.68 -11.38
C VAL A 209 2.22 6.62 -10.24
N LYS A 210 2.38 5.47 -9.63
CA LYS A 210 3.61 5.17 -8.88
C LYS A 210 4.75 5.19 -9.89
N ARG A 211 5.09 6.40 -10.37
CA ARG A 211 6.26 6.61 -11.19
C ARG A 211 7.44 6.20 -10.33
N ARG A 212 8.09 5.11 -10.73
CA ARG A 212 9.36 4.76 -10.09
C ARG A 212 10.34 5.85 -10.47
N PRO A 213 10.97 6.54 -9.50
CA PRO A 213 11.96 7.54 -9.80
C PRO A 213 13.11 6.91 -10.61
N ASP A 214 13.68 7.65 -11.53
CA ASP A 214 14.89 7.22 -12.25
C ASP A 214 16.08 7.37 -11.32
N LEU A 215 16.35 6.31 -10.57
CA LEU A 215 17.37 6.29 -9.52
C LEU A 215 18.76 6.23 -10.14
N GLN A 216 19.49 7.31 -10.05
CA GLN A 216 20.87 7.45 -10.49
C GLN A 216 21.81 7.61 -9.29
N PRO A 217 23.12 7.25 -9.39
CA PRO A 217 24.09 7.64 -8.40
C PRO A 217 24.05 9.16 -8.26
N GLY A 218 23.73 9.66 -7.07
CA GLY A 218 23.52 11.08 -6.85
C GLY A 218 24.47 11.66 -5.83
N ASP A 219 24.81 12.93 -6.03
CA ASP A 219 25.53 13.78 -5.08
C ASP A 219 24.55 14.78 -4.47
N VAL A 220 24.25 14.59 -3.19
CA VAL A 220 23.32 15.48 -2.44
C VAL A 220 23.90 16.87 -2.27
N GLN A 221 25.23 16.99 -2.19
CA GLN A 221 25.89 18.29 -2.11
C GLN A 221 25.66 19.12 -3.36
N ALA A 222 25.81 18.50 -4.55
CA ALA A 222 25.54 19.17 -5.83
C ALA A 222 24.06 19.64 -5.93
N CYS A 223 23.11 18.83 -5.46
CA CYS A 223 21.68 19.23 -5.41
C CYS A 223 21.47 20.40 -4.44
N LEU A 224 22.18 20.40 -3.30
CA LEU A 224 22.09 21.52 -2.35
C LEU A 224 22.66 22.80 -2.95
N ASP A 225 23.82 22.75 -3.59
CA ASP A 225 24.45 23.92 -4.21
C ASP A 225 23.51 24.56 -5.25
N GLN A 226 22.82 23.73 -6.04
CA GLN A 226 21.84 24.20 -7.00
C GLN A 226 20.60 24.82 -6.29
N ALA A 227 20.10 24.19 -5.24
CA ALA A 227 18.99 24.69 -4.46
C ALA A 227 19.34 26.04 -3.76
N LEU A 228 20.56 26.16 -3.23
CA LEU A 228 21.05 27.41 -2.62
C LEU A 228 21.14 28.55 -3.64
N HIS A 229 21.55 28.26 -4.87
CA HIS A 229 21.56 29.25 -5.94
C HIS A 229 20.14 29.78 -6.25
N GLU A 230 19.14 28.89 -6.26
CA GLU A 230 17.74 29.30 -6.54
C GLU A 230 17.13 30.13 -5.40
N ILE A 231 17.49 29.82 -4.13
CA ILE A 231 16.93 30.55 -2.97
C ILE A 231 17.74 31.79 -2.59
N ALA A 232 18.90 32.05 -3.20
CA ALA A 232 19.80 33.17 -2.88
C ALA A 232 19.07 34.52 -2.77
N PRO A 233 18.16 34.90 -3.71
CA PRO A 233 17.46 36.18 -3.59
C PRO A 233 16.60 36.32 -2.32
N PHE A 234 16.08 35.20 -1.79
CA PHE A 234 15.24 35.19 -0.58
C PHE A 234 16.07 35.26 0.70
N SER A 235 17.27 34.65 0.70
CA SER A 235 18.19 34.67 1.83
C SER A 235 18.90 36.03 1.95
N GLU A 236 19.29 36.63 0.83
CA GLU A 236 19.94 37.94 0.76
C GLU A 236 19.01 39.06 1.22
N ASP A 237 17.73 39.08 0.78
CA ASP A 237 16.72 40.07 1.20
C ASP A 237 16.56 40.15 2.72
N LYS A 238 16.70 39.03 3.42
CA LYS A 238 16.62 38.92 4.86
C LYS A 238 17.98 38.84 5.58
N THR A 239 19.08 38.82 4.85
CA THR A 239 20.44 38.66 5.40
C THR A 239 20.55 37.38 6.26
N ILE A 240 20.01 36.26 5.74
CA ILE A 240 20.02 34.98 6.44
C ILE A 240 21.38 34.30 6.23
N ALA A 241 22.05 33.88 7.30
CA ALA A 241 23.26 33.06 7.21
C ALA A 241 22.87 31.58 7.03
N ILE A 242 23.35 30.98 5.92
CA ILE A 242 23.12 29.54 5.65
C ILE A 242 24.45 28.82 5.78
N THR A 243 24.49 27.74 6.58
CA THR A 243 25.65 26.87 6.73
C THR A 243 25.27 25.44 6.34
N ALA A 244 26.21 24.73 5.72
CA ALA A 244 26.03 23.35 5.31
C ALA A 244 27.19 22.49 5.75
N ASP A 245 26.92 21.33 6.35
CA ASP A 245 27.88 20.31 6.75
C ASP A 245 27.43 18.94 6.28
N PHE A 246 28.20 18.34 5.36
CA PHE A 246 27.87 17.06 4.75
C PHE A 246 28.98 16.05 4.98
N GLN A 247 28.62 14.98 5.70
CA GLN A 247 29.51 13.84 5.87
C GLN A 247 29.48 12.93 4.65
N PRO A 248 30.63 12.39 4.21
CA PRO A 248 30.66 11.48 3.07
C PRO A 248 29.85 10.21 3.35
N SER A 249 29.12 9.73 2.33
CA SER A 249 28.39 8.47 2.44
C SER A 249 29.30 7.28 2.20
N PRO A 250 29.31 6.27 3.09
CA PRO A 250 30.10 5.05 2.91
C PRO A 250 29.59 4.14 1.78
N ALA A 251 28.35 4.33 1.35
CA ALA A 251 27.70 3.60 0.26
C ALA A 251 27.07 4.60 -0.71
N GLY A 252 26.90 4.20 -1.96
CA GLY A 252 26.24 5.03 -2.98
C GLY A 252 24.82 5.40 -2.57
N ILE A 253 24.47 6.66 -2.74
CA ILE A 253 23.11 7.16 -2.59
C ILE A 253 22.52 7.22 -4.01
N TYR A 254 21.34 6.63 -4.20
CA TYR A 254 20.66 6.59 -5.48
C TYR A 254 19.33 7.32 -5.38
N PHE A 255 19.15 8.33 -6.21
CA PHE A 255 17.92 9.14 -6.27
C PHE A 255 17.79 9.79 -7.65
N GLU A 256 16.65 10.40 -7.94
CA GLU A 256 16.44 11.26 -9.11
C GLU A 256 16.87 12.69 -8.75
N PRO A 257 17.98 13.23 -9.29
CA PRO A 257 18.57 14.49 -8.84
C PRO A 257 17.60 15.67 -8.83
N GLY A 258 16.84 15.85 -9.92
CA GLY A 258 15.89 16.97 -10.01
C GLY A 258 14.74 16.91 -8.99
N GLN A 259 14.35 15.71 -8.55
CA GLN A 259 13.34 15.55 -7.50
C GLN A 259 13.90 15.89 -6.10
N ILE A 260 15.14 15.46 -5.80
CA ILE A 260 15.77 15.81 -4.51
C ILE A 260 16.11 17.29 -4.45
N GLU A 261 16.57 17.89 -5.54
CA GLU A 261 16.73 19.33 -5.68
C GLU A 261 15.42 20.07 -5.37
N GLN A 262 14.29 19.64 -5.94
CA GLN A 262 12.97 20.18 -5.66
C GLN A 262 12.57 20.08 -4.17
N VAL A 263 12.91 18.96 -3.50
CA VAL A 263 12.71 18.80 -2.04
C VAL A 263 13.50 19.84 -1.27
N LEU A 264 14.80 19.99 -1.59
CA LEU A 264 15.68 20.95 -0.94
C LEU A 264 15.18 22.40 -1.15
N ILE A 265 14.83 22.78 -2.38
CA ILE A 265 14.27 24.10 -2.70
C ILE A 265 12.99 24.36 -1.88
N ASN A 266 12.06 23.42 -1.82
CA ASN A 266 10.81 23.60 -1.10
C ASN A 266 11.04 23.78 0.42
N ILE A 267 11.93 23.00 1.01
CA ILE A 267 12.24 23.10 2.44
C ILE A 267 13.01 24.39 2.73
N LEU A 268 14.05 24.70 1.96
CA LEU A 268 14.87 25.90 2.14
C LEU A 268 14.05 27.19 1.92
N HIS A 269 13.18 27.22 0.91
CA HIS A 269 12.26 28.34 0.68
C HIS A 269 11.35 28.56 1.90
N ASN A 270 10.79 27.49 2.48
CA ASN A 270 10.02 27.57 3.71
C ASN A 270 10.87 28.06 4.89
N SER A 271 12.09 27.55 5.01
CA SER A 271 13.04 27.99 6.05
C SER A 271 13.35 29.47 5.92
N CYS A 272 13.67 29.98 4.73
CA CYS A 272 13.87 31.43 4.50
C CYS A 272 12.62 32.25 4.81
N LYS A 273 11.44 31.74 4.47
CA LYS A 273 10.18 32.41 4.74
C LYS A 273 9.96 32.67 6.24
N PHE A 274 10.18 31.64 7.07
CA PHE A 274 9.89 31.67 8.51
C PHE A 274 11.08 32.14 9.37
N THR A 275 12.28 32.18 8.83
CA THR A 275 13.45 32.76 9.52
C THR A 275 13.33 34.29 9.58
N PRO A 276 13.57 34.90 10.76
CA PRO A 276 13.62 36.37 10.89
C PRO A 276 14.83 36.95 10.14
N LYS A 277 14.85 38.27 9.97
CA LYS A 277 16.04 38.98 9.45
C LYS A 277 17.23 38.70 10.32
N ASN A 278 18.40 38.51 9.71
CA ASN A 278 19.68 38.15 10.36
C ASN A 278 19.63 36.81 11.12
N GLY A 279 18.68 35.94 10.79
CA GLY A 279 18.61 34.60 11.35
C GLY A 279 19.54 33.60 10.65
N THR A 280 19.47 32.32 11.07
CA THR A 280 20.36 31.28 10.57
C THR A 280 19.55 30.07 10.05
N ILE A 281 20.13 29.40 9.05
CA ILE A 281 19.66 28.10 8.56
C ILE A 281 20.87 27.16 8.55
N HIS A 282 20.73 25.99 9.16
CA HIS A 282 21.74 24.95 9.21
C HIS A 282 21.26 23.72 8.44
N VAL A 283 22.09 23.25 7.49
CA VAL A 283 21.82 22.06 6.70
C VAL A 283 22.88 21.01 7.00
N ASN A 284 22.47 19.88 7.57
CA ASN A 284 23.38 18.79 7.92
C ASN A 284 23.02 17.52 7.16
N GLY A 285 24.01 16.87 6.55
CA GLY A 285 23.83 15.59 5.86
C GLY A 285 24.77 14.53 6.41
N TYR A 286 24.28 13.36 6.79
CA TYR A 286 25.10 12.31 7.37
C TYR A 286 24.53 10.90 7.19
N PRO A 287 25.40 9.86 7.18
CA PRO A 287 24.97 8.46 7.20
C PRO A 287 24.21 8.14 8.48
N HIS A 288 23.04 7.51 8.34
CA HIS A 288 22.12 7.25 9.44
C HIS A 288 21.60 5.81 9.39
N PHE A 289 21.40 5.20 10.58
CA PHE A 289 20.68 3.94 10.68
C PHE A 289 19.17 4.22 10.81
N TRP A 290 18.42 3.86 9.77
CA TRP A 290 16.98 4.06 9.73
C TRP A 290 16.22 2.73 9.79
N GLU A 291 15.29 2.61 10.73
CA GLU A 291 14.45 1.43 10.92
C GLU A 291 13.08 1.62 10.25
N ARG A 292 12.94 1.09 9.05
CA ARG A 292 11.76 1.28 8.18
C ARG A 292 10.43 0.83 8.82
N ARG A 293 10.46 -0.03 9.86
CA ARG A 293 9.27 -0.63 10.50
C ARG A 293 8.71 0.13 11.70
N MET A 294 9.39 1.13 12.19
CA MET A 294 8.90 1.93 13.32
C MET A 294 8.04 3.10 12.83
N GLY A 295 6.77 2.81 12.51
CA GLY A 295 5.72 3.81 12.61
C GLY A 295 5.64 4.29 14.07
N ARG A 296 5.87 5.60 14.26
CA ARG A 296 5.49 6.44 15.42
C ARG A 296 5.21 5.73 16.76
N SER A 297 6.13 4.98 17.32
CA SER A 297 6.10 4.66 18.75
C SER A 297 7.49 4.95 19.30
N ALA A 298 7.61 6.09 19.95
CA ALA A 298 8.81 6.47 20.69
C ALA A 298 8.98 5.49 21.85
N VAL A 299 9.77 4.44 21.63
CA VAL A 299 10.28 3.62 22.74
C VAL A 299 11.50 4.36 23.28
N PRO A 300 11.54 4.68 24.62
CA PRO A 300 12.66 5.38 25.20
C PRO A 300 13.99 4.70 24.92
N ALA A 301 15.01 5.48 24.62
CA ALA A 301 16.34 5.08 24.18
C ALA A 301 17.14 4.18 25.18
N GLU A 302 16.62 3.92 26.38
CA GLU A 302 17.38 3.31 27.48
C GLU A 302 17.51 1.79 27.46
N ARG A 303 16.91 1.07 26.50
CA ARG A 303 17.01 -0.42 26.42
C ARG A 303 17.71 -0.97 25.18
N ARG A 304 18.49 -0.14 24.48
CA ARG A 304 19.19 -0.64 23.28
C ARG A 304 20.63 -1.03 23.63
N THR A 305 20.90 -2.32 23.68
CA THR A 305 22.25 -2.90 23.62
C THR A 305 23.05 -2.24 22.49
N LYS A 306 24.30 -1.85 22.80
CA LYS A 306 25.28 -1.22 21.87
C LYS A 306 25.71 -2.18 20.75
N THR A 307 24.82 -2.57 19.89
CA THR A 307 25.19 -3.14 18.59
C THR A 307 25.50 -1.97 17.66
N VAL A 308 26.72 -1.89 17.16
CA VAL A 308 27.13 -0.92 16.13
C VAL A 308 26.28 -1.24 14.89
N ARG A 309 25.25 -0.44 14.65
CA ARG A 309 24.37 -0.61 13.51
C ARG A 309 25.00 0.10 12.31
N THR A 310 25.27 -0.62 11.25
CA THR A 310 25.75 -0.02 10.00
C THR A 310 24.70 0.92 9.43
N PRO A 311 25.08 2.14 9.02
CA PRO A 311 24.16 3.06 8.35
C PRO A 311 23.54 2.42 7.11
N ASN A 312 22.23 2.59 6.94
CA ASN A 312 21.47 2.06 5.81
C ASN A 312 20.67 3.15 5.07
N ALA A 313 20.78 4.40 5.51
CA ALA A 313 20.17 5.56 4.92
C ALA A 313 21.08 6.78 5.06
N TYR A 314 20.85 7.79 4.22
CA TYR A 314 21.45 9.11 4.36
C TYR A 314 20.38 10.07 4.87
N ARG A 315 20.66 10.74 5.97
CA ARG A 315 19.76 11.70 6.61
C ARG A 315 20.19 13.12 6.31
N ILE A 316 19.24 13.96 5.96
CA ILE A 316 19.42 15.40 5.78
C ILE A 316 18.50 16.12 6.75
N ASP A 317 19.10 17.03 7.55
CA ASP A 317 18.42 17.87 8.52
C ASP A 317 18.54 19.33 8.11
N ILE A 318 17.43 20.05 8.06
CA ILE A 318 17.39 21.48 7.76
C ILE A 318 16.72 22.18 8.94
N CYS A 319 17.52 22.87 9.75
CA CYS A 319 17.11 23.60 10.95
C CYS A 319 17.15 25.09 10.67
N ASN A 320 16.15 25.84 11.10
CA ASN A 320 16.13 27.29 10.95
C ASN A 320 15.77 27.99 12.28
N SER A 321 16.33 29.17 12.52
CA SER A 321 16.10 29.97 13.73
C SER A 321 14.75 30.70 13.78
N GLY A 322 13.73 30.14 13.13
CA GLY A 322 12.37 30.65 13.14
C GLY A 322 11.55 30.24 14.37
N PRO A 323 10.27 30.67 14.46
CA PRO A 323 9.39 30.27 15.54
C PRO A 323 9.09 28.78 15.49
N LEU A 324 8.99 28.16 16.68
CA LEU A 324 8.67 26.73 16.81
C LEU A 324 7.31 26.40 16.19
N ILE A 325 7.21 25.23 15.60
CA ILE A 325 5.96 24.70 15.06
C ILE A 325 5.13 24.15 16.23
N PRO A 326 3.84 24.54 16.41
CA PRO A 326 3.00 23.93 17.44
C PRO A 326 2.98 22.40 17.30
N VAL A 327 3.07 21.71 18.43
CA VAL A 327 3.26 20.25 18.47
C VAL A 327 2.14 19.51 17.72
N GLU A 328 0.90 20.01 17.84
CA GLU A 328 -0.27 19.49 17.13
C GLU A 328 -0.17 19.60 15.61
N HIS A 329 0.69 20.46 15.10
CA HIS A 329 0.86 20.70 13.68
C HIS A 329 2.06 20.00 13.06
N LEU A 330 3.04 19.54 13.85
CA LEU A 330 4.25 18.88 13.36
C LEU A 330 3.98 17.72 12.37
N SER A 331 2.91 16.97 12.61
CA SER A 331 2.55 15.86 11.74
C SER A 331 1.74 16.29 10.51
N ARG A 332 1.09 17.45 10.58
CA ARG A 332 0.13 17.92 9.59
C ARG A 332 0.72 18.90 8.59
N ILE A 333 1.90 19.48 8.85
CA ILE A 333 2.54 20.44 7.92
C ILE A 333 2.85 19.83 6.53
N PHE A 334 2.84 18.51 6.41
CA PHE A 334 3.02 17.77 5.14
C PHE A 334 1.69 17.41 4.47
N GLU A 335 0.55 17.81 5.03
CA GLU A 335 -0.77 17.68 4.39
C GLU A 335 -0.97 18.83 3.38
N GLU A 336 -1.71 18.53 2.31
CA GLU A 336 -2.01 19.51 1.27
C GLU A 336 -2.79 20.70 1.84
N TYR A 337 -2.53 21.89 1.29
CA TYR A 337 -3.21 23.16 1.64
C TYR A 337 -3.08 23.57 3.11
N THR A 338 -2.11 23.00 3.83
CA THR A 338 -1.88 23.30 5.24
C THR A 338 -0.95 24.51 5.37
N SER A 339 -1.39 25.56 6.07
CA SER A 339 -0.61 26.76 6.38
C SER A 339 -0.91 27.24 7.78
N TYR A 340 0.12 27.35 8.63
CA TYR A 340 0.00 27.74 10.06
C TYR A 340 0.51 29.17 10.34
N ALA A 341 0.68 29.99 9.33
CA ALA A 341 1.21 31.34 9.47
C ALA A 341 0.20 32.34 10.05
N GLY A 342 -0.49 32.03 11.18
CA GLY A 342 -1.24 32.98 12.00
C GLY A 342 -2.10 34.05 11.28
N GLY A 343 -2.64 33.76 10.11
CA GLY A 343 -3.54 34.67 9.36
C GLY A 343 -2.87 35.81 8.61
N ARG A 344 -1.58 36.12 8.82
CA ARG A 344 -0.92 37.30 8.24
C ARG A 344 -0.10 37.06 6.98
N ASP A 345 0.30 35.82 6.69
CA ASP A 345 1.06 35.49 5.47
C ASP A 345 0.63 34.17 4.84
N ARG A 346 -0.36 34.26 3.94
CA ARG A 346 -0.77 33.15 3.06
C ARG A 346 0.07 33.08 1.77
N SER A 347 1.33 33.55 1.82
CA SER A 347 2.19 33.64 0.63
C SER A 347 2.61 32.30 0.01
N GLY A 348 2.41 31.18 0.70
CA GLY A 348 2.61 29.82 0.15
C GLY A 348 1.31 29.06 -0.01
N GLY A 349 1.11 28.34 -1.11
CA GLY A 349 -0.09 27.54 -1.38
C GLY A 349 -0.29 26.32 -0.49
N GLY A 350 0.60 26.07 0.50
CA GLY A 350 0.55 24.90 1.39
C GLY A 350 0.81 23.56 0.70
N LEU A 351 1.42 23.55 -0.48
CA LEU A 351 1.66 22.36 -1.31
C LEU A 351 3.13 21.91 -1.29
N GLY A 352 4.09 22.79 -1.00
CA GLY A 352 5.52 22.50 -1.10
C GLY A 352 5.97 21.34 -0.23
N LEU A 353 5.56 21.29 1.06
CA LEU A 353 5.90 20.20 1.96
C LEU A 353 5.15 18.90 1.63
N ALA A 354 3.93 18.97 1.10
CA ALA A 354 3.20 17.81 0.61
C ALA A 354 3.93 17.16 -0.60
N ILE A 355 4.48 17.98 -1.49
CA ILE A 355 5.36 17.52 -2.58
C ILE A 355 6.63 16.86 -2.04
N CYS A 356 7.27 17.45 -1.03
CA CYS A 356 8.43 16.82 -0.39
C CYS A 356 8.08 15.42 0.14
N ARG A 357 6.95 15.28 0.82
CA ARG A 357 6.49 13.98 1.32
C ARG A 357 6.23 12.98 0.20
N MET A 358 5.64 13.41 -0.89
CA MET A 358 5.40 12.56 -2.08
C MET A 358 6.72 12.10 -2.68
N ILE A 359 7.63 13.01 -3.01
CA ILE A 359 8.92 12.69 -3.62
C ILE A 359 9.74 11.76 -2.73
N ILE A 360 9.88 12.07 -1.45
CA ILE A 360 10.67 11.25 -0.52
C ILE A 360 10.03 9.86 -0.36
N SER A 361 8.70 9.74 -0.36
CA SER A 361 8.01 8.45 -0.33
C SER A 361 8.24 7.62 -1.60
N GLU A 362 8.31 8.26 -2.78
CA GLU A 362 8.64 7.60 -4.06
C GLU A 362 10.09 7.07 -4.07
N HIS A 363 10.98 7.72 -3.32
CA HIS A 363 12.37 7.27 -3.09
C HIS A 363 12.48 6.24 -1.95
N ASP A 364 11.36 5.70 -1.47
CA ASP A 364 11.32 4.77 -0.33
C ASP A 364 11.83 5.38 0.99
N GLY A 365 11.92 6.69 1.08
CA GLY A 365 12.37 7.47 2.22
C GLY A 365 11.24 7.89 3.16
N GLN A 366 11.59 8.75 4.11
CA GLN A 366 10.65 9.35 5.06
C GLN A 366 11.03 10.81 5.30
N VAL A 367 10.05 11.69 5.47
CA VAL A 367 10.21 13.10 5.88
C VAL A 367 9.39 13.38 7.13
N TRP A 368 9.93 14.17 8.04
CA TRP A 368 9.26 14.58 9.28
C TRP A 368 9.75 15.96 9.74
N ALA A 369 9.06 16.51 10.73
CA ALA A 369 9.45 17.76 11.38
C ALA A 369 9.50 17.56 12.89
N GLU A 370 10.42 18.26 13.51
CA GLU A 370 10.60 18.33 14.95
C GLU A 370 11.05 19.72 15.38
N ASN A 371 10.85 20.06 16.64
CA ASN A 371 11.38 21.29 17.22
C ASN A 371 12.65 20.96 18.01
N THR A 372 13.71 21.72 17.76
CA THR A 372 14.98 21.65 18.49
C THR A 372 15.17 22.88 19.37
N ALA A 373 16.26 22.93 20.15
CA ALA A 373 16.60 24.12 20.91
C ALA A 373 16.98 25.33 20.02
N GLU A 374 17.42 25.07 18.79
CA GLU A 374 17.82 26.08 17.80
C GLU A 374 16.66 26.59 16.95
N GLY A 375 15.53 25.84 16.91
CA GLY A 375 14.35 26.17 16.14
C GLY A 375 13.68 24.93 15.53
N PRO A 376 12.72 25.12 14.59
CA PRO A 376 12.10 24.03 13.90
C PRO A 376 13.07 23.38 12.91
N MET A 377 13.04 22.05 12.85
CA MET A 377 13.88 21.24 11.97
C MET A 377 13.01 20.35 11.11
N ILE A 378 13.26 20.36 9.82
CA ILE A 378 12.67 19.42 8.86
C ILE A 378 13.76 18.44 8.45
N SER A 379 13.48 17.15 8.63
CA SER A 379 14.41 16.06 8.34
C SER A 379 13.84 15.12 7.31
N PHE A 380 14.70 14.58 6.45
CA PHE A 380 14.33 13.46 5.59
C PHE A 380 15.47 12.46 5.45
N VAL A 381 15.10 11.23 5.08
CA VAL A 381 16.07 10.13 4.84
C VAL A 381 15.86 9.55 3.45
N ILE A 382 16.98 9.22 2.81
CA ILE A 382 17.03 8.46 1.54
C ILE A 382 17.74 7.14 1.84
N PRO A 383 17.15 5.97 1.51
CA PRO A 383 17.81 4.67 1.71
C PRO A 383 19.09 4.57 0.89
N MET A 384 20.16 4.07 1.51
CA MET A 384 21.36 3.68 0.80
C MET A 384 21.12 2.33 0.11
N ARG A 385 21.43 2.24 -1.18
CA ARG A 385 21.26 1.02 -1.95
C ARG A 385 22.63 0.51 -2.36
N THR A 386 22.97 -0.72 -1.98
CA THR A 386 24.14 -1.40 -2.49
C THR A 386 23.88 -1.89 -3.92
N GLU A 387 24.93 -1.97 -4.74
CA GLU A 387 24.83 -2.50 -6.12
C GLU A 387 24.20 -3.90 -6.18
N ALA A 388 24.43 -4.73 -5.16
CA ALA A 388 23.85 -6.06 -5.05
C ALA A 388 22.32 -6.05 -4.92
N ILE A 389 21.74 -5.09 -4.18
CA ILE A 389 20.28 -4.92 -4.04
C ILE A 389 19.69 -4.45 -5.37
N ARG A 390 20.40 -3.59 -6.09
CA ARG A 390 19.99 -3.07 -7.39
C ARG A 390 19.97 -4.15 -8.48
N ALA A 391 20.97 -5.01 -8.49
CA ALA A 391 21.02 -6.16 -9.41
C ALA A 391 19.87 -7.16 -9.16
N ALA A 392 19.51 -7.38 -7.90
CA ALA A 392 18.39 -8.24 -7.51
C ALA A 392 17.02 -7.63 -7.90
N GLU A 393 16.84 -6.33 -7.75
CA GLU A 393 15.63 -5.60 -8.16
C GLU A 393 15.48 -5.58 -9.68
N ALA A 394 16.56 -5.33 -10.43
CA ALA A 394 16.58 -5.36 -11.90
C ALA A 394 16.29 -6.77 -12.46
N GLY A 395 16.81 -7.82 -11.83
CA GLY A 395 16.54 -9.22 -12.18
C GLY A 395 15.09 -9.61 -11.93
N SER A 396 14.49 -9.14 -10.85
CA SER A 396 13.08 -9.38 -10.53
C SER A 396 12.12 -8.71 -11.52
N ILE A 397 12.43 -7.49 -11.97
CA ILE A 397 11.65 -6.75 -12.98
C ILE A 397 11.69 -7.45 -14.33
N ARG A 398 12.85 -8.00 -14.71
CA ARG A 398 13.02 -8.73 -15.98
C ARG A 398 12.21 -10.02 -16.01
N ASN A 399 12.10 -10.69 -14.86
CA ASN A 399 11.29 -11.91 -14.72
C ASN A 399 9.78 -11.64 -14.74
N ILE A 400 9.32 -10.50 -14.21
CA ILE A 400 7.90 -10.09 -14.27
C ILE A 400 7.51 -9.70 -15.71
N ALA A 401 8.35 -8.94 -16.40
CA ALA A 401 8.12 -8.55 -17.79
C ALA A 401 8.13 -9.75 -18.78
N LEU A 402 8.91 -10.81 -18.48
CA LEU A 402 8.90 -12.06 -19.25
C LEU A 402 7.67 -12.94 -18.93
N ALA A 403 7.11 -12.85 -17.74
CA ALA A 403 5.91 -13.58 -17.36
C ALA A 403 4.61 -12.93 -17.88
N GLU A 404 4.63 -11.63 -18.18
CA GLU A 404 3.50 -10.90 -18.79
C GLU A 404 3.50 -10.94 -20.33
N ALA A 405 4.61 -11.34 -20.95
CA ALA A 405 4.78 -11.42 -22.40
C ALA A 405 4.64 -12.85 -22.97
N GLY A 406 4.39 -13.87 -22.15
CA GLY A 406 4.15 -15.27 -22.50
C GLY A 406 2.76 -15.73 -22.09
#